data_d234a64d2c904dd1c6f14c24950d32bf
#
_entry.id   d234a64d2c904dd1c6f14c24950d32bf
#
_cell.length_a   1.000
_cell.length_b   1.000
_cell.length_c   1.000
_cell.angle_alpha   90.00
_cell.angle_beta   90.00
_cell.angle_gamma   90.00
#
_symmetry.space_group_name_H-M   'P 1'
#
loop_
_entity.id
_entity.type
_entity.pdbx_description
1 polymer ?
#
loop_
_entity_poly.entity_id
_entity_poly.type
_entity_poly.pdbx_seq_one_letter_code
_entity_poly.pdbx_strand_id
1 'polypeptide(L)'
;MSNLKVYAKTIEDEALEQINTLLSQDAFKDCKVRIMPDVHAGKGCVIGFTADLGNKVIPNIVGVDIGCGMLCVSLGHRDFNAVTLNTLDRVIRTYVPSGKNVHDGRQMRFEELKELYCYRELKDTKRLERSIGTLGGGNHFIEVDVAEDGYKYLIIHTGSRNLGKQVADYYQNLAYELMCGKDDLYDRQEKLIADYKAAGRKSEIESAIKELRRNFRAVTPKLPKDLCYLEGKYREQYLHDMRICQEFAYMNRVMIAQIICNHM
;
A
#
# COMPACT_ATOMS: atom_id res chain seq x y z
N MET A 1 -3.45 -30.35 0.87
CA MET A 1 -3.51 -29.74 2.21
C MET A 1 -2.58 -28.53 2.17
N SER A 2 -3.06 -27.36 2.55
CA SER A 2 -2.20 -26.17 2.67
C SER A 2 -1.03 -26.49 3.62
N ASN A 3 0.20 -26.16 3.23
CA ASN A 3 1.36 -26.31 4.10
C ASN A 3 1.34 -25.18 5.14
N LEU A 4 0.37 -25.25 6.09
CA LEU A 4 0.19 -24.29 7.17
C LEU A 4 1.20 -24.56 8.29
N LYS A 5 1.88 -23.52 8.74
CA LYS A 5 2.67 -23.50 9.96
C LYS A 5 2.32 -22.29 10.81
N VAL A 6 1.99 -22.52 12.07
CA VAL A 6 1.62 -21.49 13.03
C VAL A 6 2.78 -21.30 14.01
N TYR A 7 3.22 -20.05 14.18
CA TYR A 7 4.28 -19.66 15.12
C TYR A 7 3.73 -18.95 16.37
N ALA A 8 2.44 -18.57 16.34
CA ALA A 8 1.76 -17.98 17.49
C ALA A 8 1.49 -19.05 18.56
N LYS A 9 1.63 -18.69 19.83
CA LYS A 9 1.29 -19.55 20.98
C LYS A 9 -0.21 -19.48 21.32
N THR A 10 -0.81 -18.33 21.10
CA THR A 10 -2.23 -18.05 21.32
C THR A 10 -2.79 -17.32 20.11
N ILE A 11 -4.03 -17.60 19.73
CA ILE A 11 -4.75 -16.94 18.65
C ILE A 11 -6.16 -16.65 19.18
N GLU A 12 -6.62 -15.42 19.03
CA GLU A 12 -8.00 -15.04 19.36
C GLU A 12 -9.03 -15.67 18.41
N ASP A 13 -10.25 -15.88 18.86
CA ASP A 13 -11.28 -16.62 18.10
C ASP A 13 -11.59 -15.95 16.77
N GLU A 14 -11.69 -14.61 16.72
CA GLU A 14 -11.94 -13.86 15.48
C GLU A 14 -10.81 -14.06 14.46
N ALA A 15 -9.56 -14.02 14.91
CA ALA A 15 -8.41 -14.28 14.04
C ALA A 15 -8.40 -15.73 13.51
N LEU A 16 -8.78 -16.69 14.35
CA LEU A 16 -8.88 -18.09 13.94
C LEU A 16 -9.98 -18.30 12.89
N GLU A 17 -11.12 -17.64 13.01
CA GLU A 17 -12.18 -17.66 12.02
C GLU A 17 -11.72 -17.06 10.68
N GLN A 18 -10.98 -15.94 10.70
CA GLN A 18 -10.41 -15.33 9.50
C GLN A 18 -9.40 -16.25 8.82
N ILE A 19 -8.51 -16.93 9.59
CA ILE A 19 -7.56 -17.91 9.07
C ILE A 19 -8.31 -19.06 8.39
N ASN A 20 -9.32 -19.62 9.03
CA ASN A 20 -10.10 -20.73 8.47
C ASN A 20 -10.83 -20.32 7.20
N THR A 21 -11.38 -19.10 7.17
CA THR A 21 -12.01 -18.53 5.96
C THR A 21 -11.03 -18.40 4.81
N LEU A 22 -9.82 -17.91 5.07
CA LEU A 22 -8.75 -17.83 4.06
C LEU A 22 -8.37 -19.20 3.52
N LEU A 23 -8.09 -20.15 4.40
CA LEU A 23 -7.62 -21.49 4.03
C LEU A 23 -8.69 -22.32 3.31
N SER A 24 -9.98 -22.00 3.50
CA SER A 24 -11.08 -22.62 2.78
C SER A 24 -11.17 -22.25 1.31
N GLN A 25 -10.50 -21.15 0.90
CA GLN A 25 -10.56 -20.67 -0.47
C GLN A 25 -9.63 -21.47 -1.39
N ASP A 26 -10.07 -21.75 -2.60
CA ASP A 26 -9.29 -22.49 -3.61
C ASP A 26 -7.94 -21.81 -3.92
N ALA A 27 -7.89 -20.48 -3.82
CA ALA A 27 -6.68 -19.69 -4.05
C ALA A 27 -5.51 -20.06 -3.12
N PHE A 28 -5.80 -20.64 -1.95
CA PHE A 28 -4.79 -20.97 -0.93
C PHE A 28 -4.51 -22.48 -0.78
N LYS A 29 -5.18 -23.35 -1.58
CA LYS A 29 -5.09 -24.81 -1.42
C LYS A 29 -3.67 -25.36 -1.44
N ASP A 30 -2.81 -24.83 -2.33
CA ASP A 30 -1.45 -25.31 -2.54
C ASP A 30 -0.39 -24.34 -2.02
N CYS A 31 -0.81 -23.30 -1.27
CA CYS A 31 0.05 -22.26 -0.78
C CYS A 31 0.80 -22.69 0.49
N LYS A 32 2.05 -22.23 0.61
CA LYS A 32 2.79 -22.28 1.87
C LYS A 32 2.34 -21.12 2.75
N VAL A 33 1.52 -21.40 3.75
CA VAL A 33 0.98 -20.40 4.68
C VAL A 33 1.74 -20.42 6.00
N ARG A 34 2.07 -19.25 6.52
CA ARG A 34 2.70 -19.05 7.82
C ARG A 34 1.92 -18.00 8.61
N ILE A 35 1.59 -18.34 9.85
CA ILE A 35 0.95 -17.42 10.81
C ILE A 35 2.00 -17.01 11.82
N MET A 36 2.29 -15.71 11.86
CA MET A 36 3.37 -15.15 12.67
C MET A 36 2.92 -14.93 14.13
N PRO A 37 3.87 -14.74 15.08
CA PRO A 37 3.54 -14.64 16.50
C PRO A 37 2.63 -13.48 16.90
N ASP A 38 2.59 -12.41 16.11
CA ASP A 38 1.80 -11.18 16.31
C ASP A 38 0.39 -11.26 15.73
N VAL A 39 -0.09 -12.46 15.40
CA VAL A 39 -1.39 -12.67 14.75
C VAL A 39 -2.54 -12.10 15.58
N HIS A 40 -3.36 -11.30 14.93
CA HIS A 40 -4.63 -10.76 15.45
C HIS A 40 -5.60 -10.45 14.32
N ALA A 41 -6.88 -10.23 14.64
CA ALA A 41 -7.90 -9.95 13.66
C ALA A 41 -7.59 -8.65 12.89
N GLY A 42 -7.78 -8.71 11.56
CA GLY A 42 -7.57 -7.58 10.65
C GLY A 42 -8.76 -7.38 9.71
N LYS A 43 -8.69 -6.39 8.85
CA LYS A 43 -9.74 -6.10 7.87
C LYS A 43 -9.68 -7.07 6.69
N GLY A 44 -10.53 -8.11 6.72
CA GLY A 44 -10.65 -9.12 5.65
C GLY A 44 -9.57 -10.20 5.66
N CYS A 45 -8.48 -10.00 6.40
CA CYS A 45 -7.41 -10.96 6.63
C CYS A 45 -6.74 -10.68 7.97
N VAL A 46 -6.25 -11.70 8.64
CA VAL A 46 -5.48 -11.54 9.87
C VAL A 46 -4.15 -10.81 9.61
N ILE A 47 -3.74 -9.97 10.55
CA ILE A 47 -2.38 -9.48 10.63
C ILE A 47 -1.46 -10.65 11.02
N GLY A 48 -0.19 -10.62 10.61
CA GLY A 48 0.73 -11.74 10.83
C GLY A 48 0.55 -12.91 9.86
N PHE A 49 -0.25 -12.73 8.78
CA PHE A 49 -0.40 -13.72 7.72
C PHE A 49 0.72 -13.57 6.68
N THR A 50 1.32 -14.69 6.29
CA THR A 50 2.30 -14.76 5.21
C THR A 50 2.01 -15.97 4.34
N ALA A 51 1.96 -15.78 3.02
CA ALA A 51 1.73 -16.85 2.07
C ALA A 51 2.49 -16.66 0.76
N ASP A 52 2.93 -17.80 0.18
CA ASP A 52 3.39 -17.83 -1.21
C ASP A 52 2.19 -18.16 -2.10
N LEU A 53 1.68 -17.16 -2.80
CA LEU A 53 0.54 -17.27 -3.69
C LEU A 53 0.93 -17.59 -5.15
N GLY A 54 2.22 -17.82 -5.41
CA GLY A 54 2.74 -18.11 -6.76
C GLY A 54 2.48 -16.96 -7.74
N ASN A 55 1.64 -17.21 -8.74
CA ASN A 55 1.31 -16.22 -9.78
C ASN A 55 0.20 -15.23 -9.39
N LYS A 56 -0.26 -15.23 -8.14
CA LYS A 56 -1.33 -14.38 -7.64
C LYS A 56 -0.81 -13.32 -6.69
N VAL A 57 -1.58 -12.24 -6.53
CA VAL A 57 -1.39 -11.25 -5.45
C VAL A 57 -2.75 -10.74 -4.99
N ILE A 58 -2.91 -10.57 -3.69
CA ILE A 58 -4.11 -9.98 -3.08
C ILE A 58 -3.69 -8.63 -2.47
N PRO A 59 -4.07 -7.50 -3.09
CA PRO A 59 -3.63 -6.18 -2.61
C PRO A 59 -4.02 -5.89 -1.16
N ASN A 60 -5.20 -6.32 -0.73
CA ASN A 60 -5.67 -6.13 0.65
C ASN A 60 -4.79 -6.87 1.69
N ILE A 61 -4.21 -8.03 1.35
CA ILE A 61 -3.30 -8.76 2.24
C ILE A 61 -1.93 -8.09 2.35
N VAL A 62 -1.46 -7.44 1.27
CA VAL A 62 -0.26 -6.59 1.33
C VAL A 62 -0.48 -5.39 2.27
N GLY A 63 -1.71 -4.89 2.31
CA GLY A 63 -2.12 -3.79 3.17
C GLY A 63 -2.19 -2.45 2.45
N VAL A 64 -2.89 -1.51 3.09
CA VAL A 64 -3.16 -0.17 2.51
C VAL A 64 -2.02 0.82 2.71
N ASP A 65 -1.16 0.62 3.70
CA ASP A 65 0.03 1.44 3.92
C ASP A 65 1.27 0.77 3.30
N ILE A 66 1.25 0.69 1.98
CA ILE A 66 2.32 0.05 1.20
C ILE A 66 3.67 0.70 1.55
N GLY A 67 4.65 -0.11 1.92
CA GLY A 67 5.98 0.37 2.25
C GLY A 67 6.12 0.97 3.66
N CYS A 68 5.11 0.78 4.54
CA CYS A 68 5.27 1.08 5.96
C CYS A 68 6.53 0.36 6.49
N GLY A 69 7.35 1.10 7.23
CA GLY A 69 8.62 0.57 7.71
C GLY A 69 9.38 1.61 8.54
N MET A 70 10.57 1.23 8.98
CA MET A 70 11.40 2.03 9.84
C MET A 70 12.64 2.55 9.11
N LEU A 71 13.06 3.76 9.47
CA LEU A 71 14.38 4.30 9.17
C LEU A 71 15.10 4.51 10.49
N CYS A 72 16.29 3.96 10.62
CA CYS A 72 17.18 4.13 11.76
C CYS A 72 18.36 5.02 11.35
N VAL A 73 18.56 6.13 12.04
CA VAL A 73 19.67 7.08 11.81
C VAL A 73 20.55 7.12 13.04
N SER A 74 21.82 6.76 12.89
CA SER A 74 22.78 6.85 14.00
C SER A 74 23.08 8.31 14.35
N LEU A 75 22.91 8.66 15.62
CA LEU A 75 23.23 9.97 16.19
C LEU A 75 24.57 9.96 16.97
N GLY A 76 25.20 8.80 17.11
CA GLY A 76 26.44 8.61 17.87
C GLY A 76 26.24 8.76 19.38
N HIS A 77 27.30 9.15 20.07
CA HIS A 77 27.29 9.38 21.53
C HIS A 77 26.85 10.78 21.94
N ARG A 78 26.03 11.47 21.15
CA ARG A 78 25.53 12.81 21.51
C ARG A 78 24.77 12.78 22.82
N ASP A 79 24.96 13.82 23.64
CA ASP A 79 24.19 13.97 24.86
C ASP A 79 22.77 14.49 24.54
N PHE A 80 21.78 13.72 24.93
CA PHE A 80 20.36 14.06 24.83
C PHE A 80 19.79 14.33 26.20
N ASN A 81 20.19 15.51 26.76
CA ASN A 81 19.61 16.03 28.00
C ASN A 81 18.19 16.58 27.75
N ALA A 82 17.52 16.98 28.81
CA ALA A 82 16.14 17.50 28.74
C ALA A 82 15.98 18.68 27.76
N VAL A 83 17.01 19.56 27.65
CA VAL A 83 16.98 20.72 26.75
C VAL A 83 17.00 20.24 25.28
N THR A 84 17.89 19.30 24.97
CA THR A 84 17.99 18.71 23.62
C THR A 84 16.70 17.97 23.22
N LEU A 85 16.12 17.19 24.13
CA LEU A 85 14.85 16.48 23.89
C LEU A 85 13.69 17.47 23.69
N ASN A 86 13.58 18.52 24.47
CA ASN A 86 12.58 19.57 24.29
C ASN A 86 12.76 20.30 22.96
N THR A 87 14.01 20.52 22.54
CA THR A 87 14.30 21.11 21.22
C THR A 87 13.86 20.18 20.10
N LEU A 88 14.18 18.89 20.19
CA LEU A 88 13.76 17.88 19.23
C LEU A 88 12.22 17.81 19.12
N ASP A 89 11.49 17.74 20.23
CA ASP A 89 10.02 17.74 20.24
C ASP A 89 9.46 18.98 19.53
N ARG A 90 10.01 20.17 19.83
CA ARG A 90 9.61 21.42 19.18
C ARG A 90 9.89 21.39 17.67
N VAL A 91 11.06 20.89 17.24
CA VAL A 91 11.42 20.77 15.82
C VAL A 91 10.45 19.85 15.11
N ILE A 92 10.18 18.66 15.67
CA ILE A 92 9.24 17.70 15.09
C ILE A 92 7.85 18.32 14.94
N ARG A 93 7.31 18.93 16.00
CA ARG A 93 5.97 19.54 15.97
C ARG A 93 5.86 20.71 15.00
N THR A 94 6.94 21.46 14.80
CA THR A 94 6.93 22.64 13.93
C THR A 94 7.11 22.28 12.46
N TYR A 95 7.99 21.33 12.14
CA TYR A 95 8.46 21.11 10.79
C TYR A 95 8.03 19.77 10.19
N VAL A 96 7.49 18.82 10.97
CA VAL A 96 7.02 17.53 10.48
C VAL A 96 5.50 17.43 10.61
N PRO A 97 4.73 17.72 9.54
CA PRO A 97 3.29 17.60 9.58
C PRO A 97 2.82 16.20 9.96
N SER A 98 1.78 16.09 10.78
CA SER A 98 1.21 14.83 11.23
C SER A 98 -0.29 14.71 10.91
N GLY A 99 -0.85 13.52 11.13
CA GLY A 99 -2.25 13.23 10.83
C GLY A 99 -2.56 13.37 9.35
N LYS A 100 -3.53 14.20 9.03
CA LYS A 100 -3.94 14.51 7.65
C LYS A 100 -3.17 15.67 7.02
N ASN A 101 -2.33 16.36 7.77
CA ASN A 101 -1.62 17.54 7.28
C ASN A 101 -0.49 17.16 6.33
N VAL A 102 -0.17 18.06 5.42
CA VAL A 102 0.96 17.97 4.48
C VAL A 102 1.68 19.32 4.47
N HIS A 103 2.87 19.35 3.89
CA HIS A 103 3.59 20.62 3.70
C HIS A 103 2.86 21.57 2.77
N ASP A 104 3.09 22.88 2.92
CA ASP A 104 2.54 23.90 2.01
C ASP A 104 3.14 23.78 0.61
N GLY A 105 4.42 23.42 0.52
CA GLY A 105 5.15 23.16 -0.71
C GLY A 105 5.76 21.75 -0.75
N ARG A 106 6.20 21.33 -1.95
CA ARG A 106 6.94 20.07 -2.12
C ARG A 106 8.30 20.17 -1.44
N GLN A 107 8.66 19.17 -0.64
CA GLN A 107 9.99 19.07 -0.03
C GLN A 107 11.02 18.50 -1.01
N MET A 108 10.56 17.62 -1.93
CA MET A 108 11.36 17.07 -3.02
C MET A 108 10.49 16.74 -4.23
N ARG A 109 11.12 16.51 -5.37
CA ARG A 109 10.45 15.94 -6.56
C ARG A 109 10.51 14.42 -6.47
N PHE A 110 9.41 13.78 -6.83
CA PHE A 110 9.29 12.33 -6.98
C PHE A 110 8.64 12.07 -8.35
N GLU A 111 9.47 12.00 -9.38
CA GLU A 111 9.01 11.91 -10.78
C GLU A 111 8.38 10.55 -11.08
N GLU A 112 8.80 9.50 -10.37
CA GLU A 112 8.32 8.13 -10.46
C GLU A 112 6.81 8.01 -10.18
N LEU A 113 6.22 9.00 -9.51
CA LEU A 113 4.77 9.08 -9.33
C LEU A 113 4.00 9.00 -10.66
N LYS A 114 4.55 9.52 -11.74
CA LYS A 114 3.93 9.52 -13.07
C LYS A 114 4.10 8.19 -13.82
N GLU A 115 4.98 7.33 -13.33
CA GLU A 115 5.23 6.00 -13.90
C GLU A 115 4.23 4.96 -13.42
N LEU A 116 3.43 5.29 -12.39
CA LEU A 116 2.36 4.42 -11.91
C LEU A 116 1.36 4.10 -13.04
N TYR A 117 1.08 2.83 -13.25
CA TYR A 117 0.03 2.40 -14.18
C TYR A 117 -1.33 2.98 -13.79
N CYS A 118 -1.61 3.09 -12.48
CA CYS A 118 -2.84 3.67 -11.96
C CYS A 118 -2.79 5.20 -11.79
N TYR A 119 -1.77 5.90 -12.30
CA TYR A 119 -1.58 7.34 -12.08
C TYR A 119 -2.82 8.19 -12.38
N ARG A 120 -3.56 7.85 -13.44
CA ARG A 120 -4.76 8.61 -13.87
C ARG A 120 -5.95 8.45 -12.93
N GLU A 121 -5.93 7.42 -12.10
CA GLU A 121 -6.97 7.10 -11.12
C GLU A 121 -6.70 7.76 -9.75
N LEU A 122 -5.48 8.30 -9.57
CA LEU A 122 -5.09 8.96 -8.33
C LEU A 122 -5.78 10.32 -8.20
N LYS A 123 -6.21 10.61 -6.97
CA LYS A 123 -6.83 11.88 -6.60
C LYS A 123 -5.80 12.79 -5.93
N ASP A 124 -5.88 14.09 -6.25
CA ASP A 124 -5.06 15.14 -5.64
C ASP A 124 -3.55 14.82 -5.62
N THR A 125 -2.99 14.54 -6.79
CA THR A 125 -1.57 14.21 -6.95
C THR A 125 -0.63 15.31 -6.42
N LYS A 126 -1.04 16.59 -6.48
CA LYS A 126 -0.29 17.70 -5.87
C LYS A 126 -0.18 17.57 -4.35
N ARG A 127 -1.23 17.07 -3.69
CA ARG A 127 -1.21 16.80 -2.26
C ARG A 127 -0.34 15.59 -1.93
N LEU A 128 -0.35 14.54 -2.77
CA LEU A 128 0.54 13.40 -2.61
C LEU A 128 2.00 13.85 -2.65
N GLU A 129 2.41 14.67 -3.63
CA GLU A 129 3.78 15.21 -3.70
C GLU A 129 4.18 16.03 -2.47
N ARG A 130 3.23 16.73 -1.83
CA ARG A 130 3.46 17.51 -0.61
C ARG A 130 3.46 16.66 0.67
N SER A 131 3.11 15.37 0.58
CA SER A 131 3.07 14.48 1.73
C SER A 131 4.42 13.82 2.05
N ILE A 132 5.43 13.96 1.18
CA ILE A 132 6.80 13.53 1.49
C ILE A 132 7.36 14.42 2.61
N GLY A 133 7.97 13.81 3.62
CA GLY A 133 8.45 14.49 4.82
C GLY A 133 7.37 14.66 5.89
N THR A 134 6.26 13.86 5.84
CA THR A 134 5.19 13.93 6.83
C THR A 134 5.04 12.63 7.60
N LEU A 135 4.76 12.72 8.90
CA LEU A 135 4.63 11.54 9.76
C LEU A 135 3.33 10.77 9.50
N GLY A 136 2.20 11.48 9.44
CA GLY A 136 0.89 10.86 9.39
C GLY A 136 0.30 10.51 10.74
N GLY A 137 -0.46 9.43 10.78
CA GLY A 137 -1.17 9.01 11.99
C GLY A 137 -1.22 7.49 12.12
N GLY A 138 -2.03 6.99 13.03
CA GLY A 138 -2.09 5.56 13.37
C GLY A 138 -0.93 5.18 14.27
N ASN A 139 -0.23 4.11 13.93
CA ASN A 139 0.93 3.58 14.65
C ASN A 139 2.27 4.22 14.24
N HIS A 140 2.26 5.32 13.47
CA HIS A 140 3.48 6.02 13.06
C HIS A 140 4.07 6.82 14.20
N PHE A 141 5.40 6.81 14.34
CA PHE A 141 6.11 7.50 15.41
C PHE A 141 7.51 7.96 14.99
N ILE A 142 8.05 8.87 15.78
CA ILE A 142 9.45 9.31 15.77
C ILE A 142 9.94 9.21 17.20
N GLU A 143 11.05 8.50 17.43
CA GLU A 143 11.64 8.35 18.76
C GLU A 143 13.16 8.38 18.70
N VAL A 144 13.78 8.57 19.85
CA VAL A 144 15.24 8.43 20.03
C VAL A 144 15.50 7.31 21.02
N ASP A 145 16.18 6.28 20.53
CA ASP A 145 16.59 5.13 21.31
C ASP A 145 18.04 5.23 21.77
N VAL A 146 18.36 4.54 22.85
CA VAL A 146 19.71 4.41 23.40
C VAL A 146 20.09 2.93 23.46
N ALA A 147 21.18 2.57 22.76
CA ALA A 147 21.73 1.24 22.83
C ALA A 147 22.57 1.04 24.12
N GLU A 148 22.91 -0.22 24.43
CA GLU A 148 23.67 -0.57 25.63
C GLU A 148 25.05 0.10 25.70
N ASP A 149 25.67 0.37 24.55
CA ASP A 149 26.96 1.05 24.43
C ASP A 149 26.86 2.60 24.53
N GLY A 150 25.62 3.12 24.72
CA GLY A 150 25.35 4.55 24.81
C GLY A 150 25.17 5.25 23.46
N TYR A 151 25.26 4.54 22.34
CA TYR A 151 24.88 5.09 21.04
C TYR A 151 23.41 5.44 21.00
N LYS A 152 23.09 6.53 20.34
CA LYS A 152 21.71 6.98 20.16
C LYS A 152 21.30 6.88 18.71
N TYR A 153 20.03 6.56 18.52
CA TYR A 153 19.43 6.34 17.21
C TYR A 153 18.11 7.08 17.10
N LEU A 154 17.94 7.83 16.02
CA LEU A 154 16.64 8.38 15.65
C LEU A 154 15.90 7.32 14.82
N ILE A 155 14.76 6.88 15.33
CA ILE A 155 13.89 5.92 14.68
C ILE A 155 12.67 6.65 14.12
N ILE A 156 12.37 6.42 12.84
CA ILE A 156 11.22 7.02 12.15
C ILE A 156 10.40 5.89 11.54
N HIS A 157 9.18 5.73 12.05
CA HIS A 157 8.20 4.76 11.54
C HIS A 157 7.08 5.48 10.79
N THR A 158 7.04 5.30 9.47
CA THR A 158 5.94 5.80 8.60
C THR A 158 5.99 5.10 7.23
N GLY A 159 4.93 5.26 6.44
CA GLY A 159 4.74 4.59 5.15
C GLY A 159 4.54 5.56 3.98
N SER A 160 3.86 5.06 2.93
CA SER A 160 3.61 5.77 1.67
C SER A 160 2.46 6.77 1.73
N ARG A 161 1.98 7.08 2.91
CA ARG A 161 0.92 8.05 3.14
C ARG A 161 -0.34 7.66 2.35
N ASN A 162 -1.12 8.65 1.90
CA ASN A 162 -2.32 8.41 1.12
C ASN A 162 -2.06 7.83 -0.28
N LEU A 163 -0.81 7.85 -0.77
CA LEU A 163 -0.45 7.24 -2.05
C LEU A 163 -0.70 5.73 -2.01
N GLY A 164 -0.08 5.02 -1.06
CA GLY A 164 -0.22 3.57 -0.93
C GLY A 164 -1.67 3.16 -0.75
N LYS A 165 -2.43 3.93 0.06
CA LYS A 165 -3.86 3.67 0.23
C LYS A 165 -4.63 3.77 -1.09
N GLN A 166 -4.41 4.80 -1.90
CA GLN A 166 -5.10 4.93 -3.19
C GLN A 166 -4.73 3.82 -4.16
N VAL A 167 -3.45 3.45 -4.22
CA VAL A 167 -2.96 2.34 -5.04
C VAL A 167 -3.57 1.01 -4.58
N ALA A 168 -3.54 0.70 -3.29
CA ALA A 168 -4.15 -0.52 -2.75
C ALA A 168 -5.66 -0.59 -3.01
N ASP A 169 -6.39 0.50 -2.77
CA ASP A 169 -7.83 0.59 -3.01
C ASP A 169 -8.16 0.37 -4.50
N TYR A 170 -7.39 0.98 -5.40
CA TYR A 170 -7.56 0.82 -6.85
C TYR A 170 -7.39 -0.65 -7.26
N TYR A 171 -6.27 -1.27 -6.89
CA TYR A 171 -5.98 -2.62 -7.32
C TYR A 171 -6.85 -3.67 -6.64
N GLN A 172 -7.30 -3.46 -5.39
CA GLN A 172 -8.28 -4.35 -4.76
C GLN A 172 -9.65 -4.26 -5.44
N ASN A 173 -10.08 -3.06 -5.84
CA ASN A 173 -11.29 -2.89 -6.62
C ASN A 173 -11.16 -3.54 -8.00
N LEU A 174 -10.03 -3.36 -8.68
CA LEU A 174 -9.74 -4.00 -9.96
C LEU A 174 -9.78 -5.53 -9.85
N ALA A 175 -9.15 -6.12 -8.82
CA ALA A 175 -9.19 -7.55 -8.56
C ALA A 175 -10.63 -8.08 -8.45
N TYR A 176 -11.47 -7.38 -7.69
CA TYR A 176 -12.88 -7.71 -7.58
C TYR A 176 -13.61 -7.60 -8.93
N GLU A 177 -13.38 -6.52 -9.67
CA GLU A 177 -14.00 -6.29 -10.98
C GLU A 177 -13.62 -7.35 -12.01
N LEU A 178 -12.35 -7.76 -12.04
CA LEU A 178 -11.89 -8.84 -12.93
C LEU A 178 -12.57 -10.17 -12.58
N MET A 179 -12.70 -10.48 -11.30
CA MET A 179 -13.43 -11.68 -10.86
C MET A 179 -14.95 -11.61 -11.10
N CYS A 180 -15.51 -10.42 -11.30
CA CYS A 180 -16.88 -10.25 -11.80
C CYS A 180 -16.99 -10.50 -13.32
N GLY A 181 -15.91 -10.90 -14.01
CA GLY A 181 -15.85 -11.15 -15.45
C GLY A 181 -15.62 -9.88 -16.28
N LYS A 182 -15.15 -8.78 -15.67
CA LYS A 182 -14.88 -7.54 -16.41
C LYS A 182 -13.59 -7.55 -17.23
N ASP A 183 -12.75 -8.57 -17.10
CA ASP A 183 -11.58 -8.78 -17.95
C ASP A 183 -11.98 -8.91 -19.42
N ASP A 184 -12.96 -9.80 -19.74
CA ASP A 184 -13.55 -9.93 -21.06
C ASP A 184 -14.17 -8.61 -21.56
N LEU A 185 -14.82 -7.85 -20.68
CA LEU A 185 -15.34 -6.51 -21.01
C LEU A 185 -14.21 -5.54 -21.37
N TYR A 186 -13.11 -5.54 -20.65
CA TYR A 186 -11.97 -4.66 -20.92
C TYR A 186 -11.27 -5.05 -22.23
N ASP A 187 -11.04 -6.33 -22.49
CA ASP A 187 -10.45 -6.81 -23.75
C ASP A 187 -11.33 -6.46 -24.95
N ARG A 188 -12.65 -6.65 -24.84
CA ARG A 188 -13.63 -6.22 -25.87
C ARG A 188 -13.63 -4.71 -26.08
N GLN A 189 -13.49 -3.93 -25.01
CA GLN A 189 -13.43 -2.47 -25.09
C GLN A 189 -12.15 -2.00 -25.78
N GLU A 190 -10.99 -2.59 -25.46
CA GLU A 190 -9.72 -2.30 -26.13
C GLU A 190 -9.78 -2.61 -27.63
N LYS A 191 -10.31 -3.79 -27.99
CA LYS A 191 -10.53 -4.19 -29.37
C LYS A 191 -11.47 -3.24 -30.11
N LEU A 192 -12.60 -2.89 -29.52
CA LEU A 192 -13.56 -1.95 -30.08
C LEU A 192 -12.91 -0.60 -30.36
N ILE A 193 -12.12 -0.07 -29.42
CA ILE A 193 -11.41 1.19 -29.59
C ILE A 193 -10.42 1.12 -30.78
N ALA A 194 -9.68 0.01 -30.88
CA ALA A 194 -8.73 -0.20 -31.97
C ALA A 194 -9.44 -0.27 -33.33
N ASP A 195 -10.53 -1.04 -33.44
CA ASP A 195 -11.31 -1.23 -34.66
C ASP A 195 -11.93 0.11 -35.13
N TYR A 196 -12.53 0.88 -34.22
CA TYR A 196 -13.13 2.17 -34.54
C TYR A 196 -12.08 3.23 -34.93
N LYS A 197 -10.89 3.20 -34.31
CA LYS A 197 -9.77 4.06 -34.70
C LYS A 197 -9.26 3.73 -36.10
N ALA A 198 -9.11 2.43 -36.41
CA ALA A 198 -8.70 1.95 -37.75
C ALA A 198 -9.71 2.32 -38.84
N ALA A 199 -11.00 2.29 -38.51
CA ALA A 199 -12.08 2.69 -39.40
C ALA A 199 -12.30 4.21 -39.50
N GLY A 200 -11.52 5.04 -38.79
CA GLY A 200 -11.69 6.50 -38.79
C GLY A 200 -12.90 7.03 -38.00
N ARG A 201 -13.62 6.14 -37.28
CA ARG A 201 -14.89 6.42 -36.58
C ARG A 201 -14.69 6.84 -35.13
N LYS A 202 -13.71 7.72 -34.85
CA LYS A 202 -13.33 8.10 -33.48
C LYS A 202 -14.46 8.73 -32.67
N SER A 203 -15.35 9.49 -33.31
CA SER A 203 -16.49 10.15 -32.65
C SER A 203 -17.55 9.17 -32.10
N GLU A 204 -17.57 7.93 -32.58
CA GLU A 204 -18.54 6.93 -32.19
C GLU A 204 -18.04 6.01 -31.06
N ILE A 205 -16.76 6.10 -30.70
CA ILE A 205 -16.15 5.22 -29.69
C ILE A 205 -16.88 5.30 -28.35
N GLU A 206 -17.20 6.49 -27.89
CA GLU A 206 -17.84 6.68 -26.59
C GLU A 206 -19.23 6.02 -26.53
N SER A 207 -20.05 6.19 -27.56
CA SER A 207 -21.38 5.57 -27.64
C SER A 207 -21.29 4.06 -27.70
N ALA A 208 -20.35 3.51 -28.48
CA ALA A 208 -20.15 2.08 -28.61
C ALA A 208 -19.65 1.43 -27.30
N ILE A 209 -18.75 2.11 -26.57
CA ILE A 209 -18.32 1.69 -25.22
C ILE A 209 -19.50 1.68 -24.24
N LYS A 210 -20.34 2.73 -24.28
CA LYS A 210 -21.53 2.83 -23.43
C LYS A 210 -22.52 1.70 -23.68
N GLU A 211 -22.70 1.33 -24.92
CA GLU A 211 -23.54 0.20 -25.29
C GLU A 211 -22.95 -1.15 -24.84
N LEU A 212 -21.66 -1.36 -25.06
CA LEU A 212 -20.94 -2.55 -24.60
C LEU A 212 -21.09 -2.73 -23.07
N ARG A 213 -20.89 -1.65 -22.30
CA ARG A 213 -21.05 -1.67 -20.84
C ARG A 213 -22.48 -1.95 -20.40
N ARG A 214 -23.49 -1.39 -21.10
CA ARG A 214 -24.91 -1.63 -20.79
C ARG A 214 -25.30 -3.09 -20.96
N ASN A 215 -24.72 -3.76 -21.92
CA ASN A 215 -25.02 -5.16 -22.25
C ASN A 215 -24.22 -6.16 -21.40
N PHE A 216 -23.22 -5.71 -20.65
CA PHE A 216 -22.42 -6.56 -19.78
C PHE A 216 -23.23 -7.06 -18.57
N ARG A 217 -23.07 -8.34 -18.25
CA ARG A 217 -23.66 -8.98 -17.06
C ARG A 217 -22.55 -9.43 -16.14
N ALA A 218 -22.38 -8.77 -15.02
CA ALA A 218 -21.40 -9.13 -14.01
C ALA A 218 -21.78 -10.46 -13.35
N VAL A 219 -20.77 -11.27 -13.06
CA VAL A 219 -20.88 -12.48 -12.24
C VAL A 219 -20.55 -12.12 -10.80
N THR A 220 -21.25 -12.73 -9.84
CA THR A 220 -20.89 -12.57 -8.43
C THR A 220 -19.69 -13.49 -8.12
N PRO A 221 -18.54 -12.97 -7.69
CA PRO A 221 -17.40 -13.79 -7.33
C PRO A 221 -17.73 -14.72 -6.16
N LYS A 222 -17.15 -15.90 -6.14
CA LYS A 222 -17.23 -16.83 -4.99
C LYS A 222 -16.39 -16.34 -3.80
N LEU A 223 -15.33 -15.56 -4.08
CA LEU A 223 -14.45 -14.98 -3.07
C LEU A 223 -15.05 -13.70 -2.48
N PRO A 224 -14.88 -13.46 -1.18
CA PRO A 224 -15.12 -12.14 -0.60
C PRO A 224 -14.30 -11.06 -1.33
N LYS A 225 -14.83 -9.85 -1.43
CA LYS A 225 -14.17 -8.74 -2.13
C LYS A 225 -12.72 -8.52 -1.65
N ASP A 226 -12.49 -8.60 -0.34
CA ASP A 226 -11.20 -8.37 0.29
C ASP A 226 -10.17 -9.49 0.02
N LEU A 227 -10.59 -10.62 -0.55
CA LEU A 227 -9.76 -11.77 -0.91
C LEU A 227 -9.63 -11.96 -2.42
N CYS A 228 -10.24 -11.09 -3.23
CA CYS A 228 -10.05 -11.10 -4.67
C CYS A 228 -8.58 -10.80 -5.01
N TYR A 229 -8.06 -11.51 -6.01
CA TYR A 229 -6.66 -11.46 -6.38
C TYR A 229 -6.44 -11.01 -7.82
N LEU A 230 -5.22 -10.59 -8.13
CA LEU A 230 -4.74 -10.24 -9.46
C LEU A 230 -3.80 -11.34 -9.97
N GLU A 231 -3.85 -11.59 -11.28
CA GLU A 231 -2.96 -12.49 -12.01
C GLU A 231 -2.44 -11.82 -13.29
N GLY A 232 -1.44 -12.44 -13.95
CA GLY A 232 -0.93 -12.01 -15.25
C GLY A 232 -0.54 -10.53 -15.29
N LYS A 233 -0.93 -9.82 -16.34
CA LYS A 233 -0.58 -8.41 -16.57
C LYS A 233 -0.94 -7.49 -15.40
N TYR A 234 -2.07 -7.71 -14.76
CA TYR A 234 -2.55 -6.86 -13.67
C TYR A 234 -1.78 -7.10 -12.36
N ARG A 235 -1.32 -8.33 -12.13
CA ARG A 235 -0.38 -8.63 -11.05
C ARG A 235 0.93 -7.87 -11.25
N GLU A 236 1.51 -7.91 -12.45
CA GLU A 236 2.76 -7.22 -12.76
C GLU A 236 2.62 -5.69 -12.62
N GLN A 237 1.51 -5.12 -13.08
CA GLN A 237 1.20 -3.70 -12.89
C GLN A 237 1.13 -3.33 -11.40
N TYR A 238 0.41 -4.14 -10.59
CA TYR A 238 0.34 -3.90 -9.15
C TYR A 238 1.71 -3.98 -8.48
N LEU A 239 2.52 -4.98 -8.81
CA LEU A 239 3.86 -5.14 -8.23
C LEU A 239 4.80 -3.99 -8.62
N HIS A 240 4.65 -3.46 -9.83
CA HIS A 240 5.37 -2.26 -10.26
C HIS A 240 4.95 -1.05 -9.43
N ASP A 241 3.66 -0.78 -9.32
CA ASP A 241 3.13 0.36 -8.59
C ASP A 241 3.39 0.24 -7.08
N MET A 242 3.37 -0.98 -6.55
CA MET A 242 3.75 -1.27 -5.17
C MET A 242 5.21 -0.87 -4.88
N ARG A 243 6.15 -1.16 -5.80
CA ARG A 243 7.56 -0.75 -5.64
C ARG A 243 7.70 0.77 -5.60
N ILE A 244 7.01 1.48 -6.48
CA ILE A 244 7.00 2.96 -6.47
C ILE A 244 6.47 3.48 -5.13
N CYS A 245 5.42 2.88 -4.58
CA CYS A 245 4.92 3.23 -3.25
C CYS A 245 5.95 2.95 -2.14
N GLN A 246 6.70 1.86 -2.24
CA GLN A 246 7.77 1.53 -1.28
C GLN A 246 8.91 2.55 -1.34
N GLU A 247 9.32 2.96 -2.54
CA GLU A 247 10.32 4.01 -2.74
C GLU A 247 9.83 5.35 -2.21
N PHE A 248 8.59 5.72 -2.48
CA PHE A 248 7.95 6.91 -1.91
C PHE A 248 7.96 6.89 -0.38
N ALA A 249 7.62 5.75 0.24
CA ALA A 249 7.65 5.58 1.69
C ALA A 249 9.07 5.70 2.26
N TYR A 250 10.07 5.15 1.58
CA TYR A 250 11.47 5.30 1.95
C TYR A 250 11.90 6.77 1.88
N MET A 251 11.60 7.46 0.78
CA MET A 251 11.93 8.88 0.62
C MET A 251 11.19 9.77 1.63
N ASN A 252 9.96 9.39 2.02
CA ASN A 252 9.23 10.06 3.09
C ASN A 252 10.00 10.02 4.42
N ARG A 253 10.49 8.84 4.82
CA ARG A 253 11.30 8.67 6.04
C ARG A 253 12.60 9.43 5.98
N VAL A 254 13.31 9.36 4.86
CA VAL A 254 14.58 10.09 4.65
C VAL A 254 14.36 11.59 4.74
N MET A 255 13.29 12.11 4.14
CA MET A 255 12.97 13.54 4.21
C MET A 255 12.65 14.00 5.63
N ILE A 256 11.91 13.21 6.43
CA ILE A 256 11.69 13.52 7.85
C ILE A 256 13.02 13.60 8.58
N ALA A 257 13.92 12.64 8.40
CA ALA A 257 15.24 12.66 9.02
C ALA A 257 16.03 13.92 8.64
N GLN A 258 16.04 14.29 7.36
CA GLN A 258 16.71 15.50 6.87
C GLN A 258 16.11 16.77 7.49
N ILE A 259 14.78 16.89 7.56
CA ILE A 259 14.09 18.02 8.19
C ILE A 259 14.51 18.14 9.66
N ILE A 260 14.52 17.04 10.40
CA ILE A 260 14.93 17.05 11.81
C ILE A 260 16.40 17.45 11.95
N CYS A 261 17.31 16.82 11.18
CA CYS A 261 18.74 17.12 11.27
C CYS A 261 19.09 18.55 10.86
N ASN A 262 18.36 19.15 9.94
CA ASN A 262 18.60 20.53 9.49
C ASN A 262 18.16 21.59 10.50
N HIS A 263 17.29 21.23 11.46
CA HIS A 263 16.72 22.17 12.44
C HIS A 263 17.18 21.90 13.89
N MET A 264 17.98 20.85 14.10
CA MET A 264 18.65 20.53 15.39
C MET A 264 20.03 21.16 15.48
#